data_4ed1be4c02e3c9aecce05807bb3b54cb
#
_entry.id   4ed1be4c02e3c9aecce05807bb3b54cb
#
_cell.length_a   1.000
_cell.length_b   1.000
_cell.length_c   1.000
_cell.angle_alpha   90.00
_cell.angle_beta   90.00
_cell.angle_gamma   90.00
#
_symmetry.space_group_name_H-M   'P 1'
#
loop_
_entity.id
_entity.type
_entity.pdbx_description
1 polymer ?
#
loop_
_entity_poly.entity_id
_entity_poly.type
_entity_poly.pdbx_seq_one_letter_code
_entity_poly.pdbx_strand_id
1 'polypeptide(L)'
;CGGQQAHQGESDIARAKCARWWRRRLRRHIARVVEAGAISMGLVHLNSGGYVSHSGLHRRKGQLARNAEALGRTYYKNEANQHYSLGELSALSPSNPAIRGGELMTRIRGAEEYADAHGHFGQFLTLTAPSKYHAMRLVNRGARRWAERNPKFNGADPRECQQMMLALWKRVLSKLDRKKIKRYGLRVVEPHHDGTPHWHMLVWTETEEAALALVEIIREYWLSEDGNERGAKENRVDVKRMEAGGAAGYVAKNVGHIALAEHLDVVQGQEIQMRLG
;
A
#
# COMPACT_ATOMS: atom_id res chain seq x y z
N CYS A 1 -23.27 30.19 -0.41
CA CYS A 1 -23.28 28.70 -0.57
C CYS A 1 -23.68 28.23 -1.97
N GLY A 2 -24.21 29.11 -2.86
CA GLY A 2 -24.65 28.70 -4.21
C GLY A 2 -23.56 28.58 -5.27
N GLY A 3 -22.43 29.28 -5.13
CA GLY A 3 -21.37 29.31 -6.16
C GLY A 3 -20.53 28.02 -6.29
N GLN A 4 -20.31 27.29 -5.20
CA GLN A 4 -19.52 26.05 -5.25
C GLN A 4 -20.26 24.88 -5.90
N GLN A 5 -21.58 24.79 -5.77
CA GLN A 5 -22.39 23.75 -6.41
C GLN A 5 -22.52 23.96 -7.92
N ALA A 6 -22.62 25.20 -8.40
CA ALA A 6 -22.68 25.50 -9.83
C ALA A 6 -21.37 25.15 -10.54
N HIS A 7 -20.20 25.48 -9.98
CA HIS A 7 -18.89 25.11 -10.51
C HIS A 7 -18.64 23.59 -10.52
N GLN A 8 -19.18 22.85 -9.54
CA GLN A 8 -19.09 21.39 -9.51
C GLN A 8 -19.88 20.76 -10.67
N GLY A 9 -21.10 21.23 -10.91
CA GLY A 9 -21.95 20.74 -12.02
C GLY A 9 -21.34 20.97 -13.41
N GLU A 10 -20.78 22.14 -13.66
CA GLU A 10 -20.07 22.45 -14.91
C GLU A 10 -18.85 21.55 -15.11
N SER A 11 -18.06 21.30 -14.05
CA SER A 11 -16.91 20.38 -14.07
C SER A 11 -17.35 18.95 -14.39
N ASP A 12 -18.46 18.48 -13.85
CA ASP A 12 -18.97 17.12 -14.08
C ASP A 12 -19.51 16.96 -15.52
N ILE A 13 -20.17 17.97 -16.07
CA ILE A 13 -20.59 17.98 -17.47
C ILE A 13 -19.40 17.95 -18.42
N ALA A 14 -18.36 18.77 -18.13
CA ALA A 14 -17.12 18.78 -18.93
C ALA A 14 -16.42 17.41 -18.90
N ARG A 15 -16.36 16.75 -17.75
CA ARG A 15 -15.84 15.38 -17.62
C ARG A 15 -16.67 14.36 -18.40
N ALA A 16 -18.01 14.46 -18.31
CA ALA A 16 -18.91 13.56 -19.02
C ALA A 16 -18.77 13.65 -20.55
N LYS A 17 -18.43 14.83 -21.08
CA LYS A 17 -18.16 15.04 -22.51
C LYS A 17 -16.75 14.65 -22.94
N CYS A 18 -15.82 14.40 -22.01
CA CYS A 18 -14.42 14.15 -22.30
C CYS A 18 -14.13 12.66 -22.56
N ALA A 19 -13.92 12.29 -23.83
CA ALA A 19 -13.57 10.91 -24.22
C ALA A 19 -12.29 10.40 -23.52
N ARG A 20 -11.30 11.28 -23.27
CA ARG A 20 -10.06 10.94 -22.54
C ARG A 20 -10.33 10.57 -21.09
N TRP A 21 -11.25 11.29 -20.42
CA TRP A 21 -11.67 11.00 -19.06
C TRP A 21 -12.34 9.64 -18.98
N TRP A 22 -13.27 9.34 -19.88
CA TRP A 22 -13.96 8.04 -19.96
C TRP A 22 -13.00 6.89 -20.21
N ARG A 23 -12.07 7.02 -21.17
CA ARG A 23 -11.06 5.98 -21.44
C ARG A 23 -10.24 5.65 -20.20
N ARG A 24 -9.81 6.67 -19.42
CA ARG A 24 -9.07 6.45 -18.18
C ARG A 24 -9.91 5.76 -17.12
N ARG A 25 -11.17 6.18 -16.97
CA ARG A 25 -12.10 5.61 -16.00
C ARG A 25 -12.44 4.17 -16.32
N LEU A 26 -12.82 3.88 -17.56
CA LEU A 26 -13.16 2.53 -18.03
C LEU A 26 -11.97 1.58 -17.93
N ARG A 27 -10.78 1.98 -18.39
CA ARG A 27 -9.56 1.15 -18.25
C ARG A 27 -9.27 0.79 -16.80
N ARG A 28 -9.40 1.75 -15.88
CA ARG A 28 -9.22 1.50 -14.44
C ARG A 28 -10.29 0.57 -13.89
N HIS A 29 -11.54 0.76 -14.28
CA HIS A 29 -12.64 -0.09 -13.84
C HIS A 29 -12.45 -1.53 -14.34
N ILE A 30 -12.24 -1.72 -15.64
CA ILE A 30 -11.99 -3.04 -16.24
C ILE A 30 -10.79 -3.72 -15.59
N ALA A 31 -9.69 -3.00 -15.38
CA ALA A 31 -8.50 -3.56 -14.72
C ALA A 31 -8.83 -4.11 -13.33
N ARG A 32 -9.64 -3.37 -12.54
CA ARG A 32 -10.05 -3.80 -11.18
C ARG A 32 -10.97 -5.00 -11.22
N VAL A 33 -11.99 -4.98 -12.08
CA VAL A 33 -12.96 -6.08 -12.20
C VAL A 33 -12.26 -7.37 -12.63
N VAL A 34 -11.38 -7.30 -13.63
CA VAL A 34 -10.63 -8.46 -14.11
C VAL A 34 -9.68 -8.99 -13.04
N GLU A 35 -9.00 -8.11 -12.30
CA GLU A 35 -8.09 -8.53 -11.22
C GLU A 35 -8.86 -9.13 -10.04
N ALA A 36 -9.96 -8.51 -9.60
CA ALA A 36 -10.82 -9.04 -8.56
C ALA A 36 -11.38 -10.43 -8.95
N GLY A 37 -11.80 -10.59 -10.21
CA GLY A 37 -12.24 -11.88 -10.75
C GLY A 37 -11.13 -12.93 -10.74
N ALA A 38 -9.91 -12.56 -11.14
CA ALA A 38 -8.75 -13.46 -11.11
C ALA A 38 -8.42 -13.92 -9.68
N ILE A 39 -8.44 -13.00 -8.71
CA ILE A 39 -8.25 -13.30 -7.28
C ILE A 39 -9.35 -14.25 -6.80
N SER A 40 -10.61 -13.91 -7.04
CA SER A 40 -11.76 -14.71 -6.62
C SER A 40 -11.77 -16.12 -7.23
N MET A 41 -11.29 -16.27 -8.47
CA MET A 41 -11.09 -17.58 -9.12
C MET A 41 -9.85 -18.33 -8.61
N GLY A 42 -9.04 -17.74 -7.71
CA GLY A 42 -7.84 -18.36 -7.20
C GLY A 42 -6.69 -18.44 -8.21
N LEU A 43 -6.63 -17.52 -9.17
CA LEU A 43 -5.55 -17.44 -10.15
C LEU A 43 -4.34 -16.64 -9.65
N VAL A 44 -4.49 -15.97 -8.51
CA VAL A 44 -3.42 -15.20 -7.83
C VAL A 44 -3.03 -15.92 -6.55
N HIS A 45 -1.87 -16.55 -6.55
CA HIS A 45 -1.37 -17.29 -5.39
C HIS A 45 0.14 -17.57 -5.50
N LEU A 46 0.78 -17.96 -4.41
CA LEU A 46 2.22 -18.19 -4.32
C LEU A 46 2.78 -19.05 -5.48
N ASN A 47 2.11 -20.13 -5.82
CA ASN A 47 2.58 -21.09 -6.83
C ASN A 47 2.31 -20.63 -8.29
N SER A 48 1.59 -19.52 -8.50
CA SER A 48 1.34 -18.89 -9.81
C SER A 48 2.09 -17.56 -10.01
N GLY A 49 3.10 -17.28 -9.20
CA GLY A 49 3.87 -16.04 -9.24
C GLY A 49 3.47 -15.02 -8.20
N GLY A 50 2.30 -15.17 -7.56
CA GLY A 50 1.86 -14.33 -6.44
C GLY A 50 1.53 -12.87 -6.79
N TYR A 51 0.97 -12.17 -5.83
CA TYR A 51 0.76 -10.70 -5.79
C TYR A 51 -0.24 -10.12 -6.80
N VAL A 52 -0.20 -10.54 -8.06
CA VAL A 52 -1.03 -10.03 -9.16
C VAL A 52 -1.25 -11.10 -10.22
N SER A 53 -2.37 -11.04 -10.95
CA SER A 53 -2.65 -11.96 -12.05
C SER A 53 -1.69 -11.76 -13.25
N HIS A 54 -1.43 -12.82 -14.02
CA HIS A 54 -0.66 -12.71 -15.25
C HIS A 54 -1.24 -11.67 -16.23
N SER A 55 -2.57 -11.58 -16.32
CA SER A 55 -3.27 -10.59 -17.14
C SER A 55 -3.04 -9.17 -16.62
N GLY A 56 -3.09 -8.96 -15.30
CA GLY A 56 -2.78 -7.69 -14.65
C GLY A 56 -1.35 -7.24 -14.92
N LEU A 57 -0.39 -8.14 -14.73
CA LEU A 57 1.02 -7.90 -14.99
C LEU A 57 1.30 -7.54 -16.46
N HIS A 58 0.77 -8.34 -17.39
CA HIS A 58 0.95 -8.08 -18.84
C HIS A 58 0.37 -6.71 -19.25
N ARG A 59 -0.82 -6.38 -18.77
CA ARG A 59 -1.48 -5.10 -19.02
C ARG A 59 -0.65 -3.93 -18.48
N ARG A 60 -0.08 -4.07 -17.29
CA ARG A 60 0.77 -3.04 -16.69
C ARG A 60 2.07 -2.85 -17.47
N LYS A 61 2.78 -3.92 -17.81
CA LYS A 61 3.99 -3.87 -18.64
C LYS A 61 3.72 -3.15 -19.97
N GLY A 62 2.64 -3.51 -20.66
CA GLY A 62 2.25 -2.84 -21.90
C GLY A 62 1.89 -1.35 -21.71
N GLN A 63 1.30 -0.98 -20.57
CA GLN A 63 1.02 0.43 -20.27
C GLN A 63 2.30 1.21 -20.01
N LEU A 64 3.26 0.65 -19.28
CA LEU A 64 4.55 1.28 -19.00
C LEU A 64 5.34 1.49 -20.30
N ALA A 65 5.38 0.50 -21.19
CA ALA A 65 6.05 0.61 -22.48
C ALA A 65 5.45 1.75 -23.33
N ARG A 66 4.11 1.81 -23.45
CA ARG A 66 3.44 2.91 -24.18
C ARG A 66 3.68 4.29 -23.54
N ASN A 67 3.73 4.35 -22.20
CA ASN A 67 4.03 5.60 -21.50
C ASN A 67 5.46 6.05 -21.78
N ALA A 68 6.44 5.14 -21.71
CA ALA A 68 7.84 5.43 -21.99
C ALA A 68 8.03 5.94 -23.43
N GLU A 69 7.40 5.27 -24.40
CA GLU A 69 7.40 5.71 -25.80
C GLU A 69 6.79 7.11 -25.97
N ALA A 70 5.63 7.37 -25.37
CA ALA A 70 4.98 8.69 -25.44
C ALA A 70 5.83 9.79 -24.82
N LEU A 71 6.43 9.52 -23.65
CA LEU A 71 7.31 10.46 -22.96
C LEU A 71 8.61 10.74 -23.76
N GLY A 72 9.18 9.71 -24.39
CA GLY A 72 10.37 9.87 -25.25
C GLY A 72 10.12 10.69 -26.52
N ARG A 73 8.88 10.68 -27.02
CA ARG A 73 8.47 11.45 -28.22
C ARG A 73 7.97 12.86 -27.92
N THR A 74 7.79 13.22 -26.67
CA THR A 74 7.27 14.52 -26.25
C THR A 74 8.42 15.37 -25.72
N TYR A 75 8.61 16.55 -26.30
CA TYR A 75 9.69 17.47 -25.93
C TYR A 75 9.12 18.71 -25.27
N TYR A 76 9.87 19.23 -24.32
CA TYR A 76 9.67 20.52 -23.70
C TYR A 76 10.85 21.44 -24.10
N LYS A 77 10.53 22.70 -24.36
CA LYS A 77 11.51 23.75 -24.66
C LYS A 77 11.41 24.80 -23.56
N ASN A 78 12.54 25.10 -22.90
CA ASN A 78 12.59 26.15 -21.89
C ASN A 78 12.85 27.54 -22.52
N GLU A 79 12.85 28.57 -21.69
CA GLU A 79 13.07 29.96 -22.09
C GLU A 79 14.49 30.19 -22.66
N ALA A 80 15.47 29.37 -22.26
CA ALA A 80 16.83 29.38 -22.79
C ALA A 80 16.98 28.59 -24.09
N ASN A 81 15.89 28.22 -24.75
CA ASN A 81 15.87 27.49 -26.02
C ASN A 81 16.44 26.07 -25.96
N GLN A 82 16.59 25.51 -24.74
CA GLN A 82 17.04 24.14 -24.53
C GLN A 82 15.86 23.17 -24.68
N HIS A 83 16.10 22.03 -25.29
CA HIS A 83 15.10 21.00 -25.55
C HIS A 83 15.37 19.79 -24.68
N TYR A 84 14.33 19.31 -23.96
CA TYR A 84 14.37 18.11 -23.15
C TYR A 84 13.20 17.20 -23.52
N SER A 85 13.43 15.90 -23.65
CA SER A 85 12.33 14.97 -23.75
C SER A 85 11.64 14.85 -22.39
N LEU A 86 10.33 14.62 -22.38
CA LEU A 86 9.63 14.32 -21.11
C LEU A 86 10.14 13.01 -20.49
N GLY A 87 10.72 12.12 -21.28
CA GLY A 87 11.40 10.92 -20.81
C GLY A 87 12.59 11.23 -19.90
N GLU A 88 13.50 12.11 -20.37
CA GLU A 88 14.66 12.58 -19.59
C GLU A 88 14.20 13.28 -18.30
N LEU A 89 13.23 14.19 -18.37
CA LEU A 89 12.71 14.89 -17.20
C LEU A 89 12.03 13.92 -16.21
N SER A 90 11.30 12.93 -16.71
CA SER A 90 10.69 11.89 -15.88
C SER A 90 11.73 11.02 -15.18
N ALA A 91 12.84 10.70 -15.84
CA ALA A 91 13.93 9.93 -15.27
C ALA A 91 14.61 10.65 -14.08
N LEU A 92 14.62 11.98 -14.09
CA LEU A 92 15.18 12.84 -13.03
C LEU A 92 14.15 13.26 -11.96
N SER A 93 12.92 12.79 -12.04
CA SER A 93 11.82 13.18 -11.15
C SER A 93 11.42 12.03 -10.22
N PRO A 94 10.59 12.30 -9.18
CA PRO A 94 9.97 11.25 -8.35
C PRO A 94 9.06 10.28 -9.13
N SER A 95 8.81 10.51 -10.42
CA SER A 95 8.19 9.52 -11.32
C SER A 95 9.10 8.31 -11.56
N ASN A 96 10.42 8.50 -11.42
CA ASN A 96 11.40 7.42 -11.45
C ASN A 96 11.32 6.61 -10.15
N PRO A 97 11.07 5.29 -10.20
CA PRO A 97 10.97 4.44 -8.99
C PRO A 97 12.25 4.47 -8.13
N ALA A 98 13.42 4.57 -8.73
CA ALA A 98 14.70 4.63 -8.00
C ALA A 98 14.81 5.92 -7.17
N ILE A 99 14.46 7.08 -7.75
CA ILE A 99 14.45 8.36 -7.03
C ILE A 99 13.41 8.34 -5.92
N ARG A 100 12.20 7.88 -6.23
CA ARG A 100 11.12 7.74 -5.22
C ARG A 100 11.51 6.81 -4.08
N GLY A 101 12.20 5.70 -4.40
CA GLY A 101 12.75 4.79 -3.39
C GLY A 101 13.79 5.47 -2.51
N GLY A 102 14.72 6.23 -3.10
CA GLY A 102 15.73 7.01 -2.37
C GLY A 102 15.11 8.06 -1.46
N GLU A 103 14.10 8.81 -1.95
CA GLU A 103 13.35 9.77 -1.12
C GLU A 103 12.64 9.09 0.07
N LEU A 104 12.01 7.93 -0.16
CA LEU A 104 11.39 7.16 0.90
C LEU A 104 12.41 6.74 1.96
N MET A 105 13.55 6.20 1.54
CA MET A 105 14.62 5.78 2.45
C MET A 105 15.20 6.96 3.24
N THR A 106 15.36 8.13 2.62
CA THR A 106 15.80 9.35 3.29
C THR A 106 14.80 9.78 4.39
N ARG A 107 13.49 9.72 4.09
CA ARG A 107 12.45 10.05 5.09
C ARG A 107 12.42 9.05 6.24
N ILE A 108 12.60 7.76 5.97
CA ILE A 108 12.68 6.73 7.02
C ILE A 108 13.88 7.00 7.92
N ARG A 109 15.03 7.24 7.31
CA ARG A 109 16.26 7.54 8.05
C ARG A 109 16.13 8.81 8.91
N GLY A 110 15.56 9.89 8.36
CA GLY A 110 15.32 11.12 9.14
C GLY A 110 14.37 10.92 10.30
N ALA A 111 13.33 10.09 10.15
CA ALA A 111 12.42 9.76 11.24
C ALA A 111 13.10 8.90 12.31
N GLU A 112 13.99 7.99 11.92
CA GLU A 112 14.79 7.16 12.82
C GLU A 112 15.81 7.99 13.59
N GLU A 113 16.58 8.83 12.89
CA GLU A 113 17.56 9.75 13.52
C GLU A 113 16.89 10.69 14.55
N TYR A 114 15.68 11.18 14.21
CA TYR A 114 14.88 11.97 15.15
C TYR A 114 14.47 11.14 16.38
N ALA A 115 14.03 9.91 16.17
CA ALA A 115 13.64 9.02 17.26
C ALA A 115 14.82 8.69 18.18
N ASP A 116 15.97 8.37 17.62
CA ASP A 116 17.19 8.03 18.36
C ASP A 116 17.68 9.24 19.19
N ALA A 117 17.66 10.44 18.61
CA ALA A 117 18.04 11.68 19.30
C ALA A 117 17.14 12.03 20.49
N HIS A 118 15.88 11.57 20.49
CA HIS A 118 14.90 11.85 21.55
C HIS A 118 14.62 10.64 22.46
N GLY A 119 15.26 9.50 22.23
CA GLY A 119 15.05 8.27 23.00
C GLY A 119 13.66 7.65 22.78
N HIS A 120 13.07 7.84 21.60
CA HIS A 120 11.75 7.31 21.26
C HIS A 120 11.80 5.80 20.96
N PHE A 121 10.69 5.12 21.24
CA PHE A 121 10.54 3.68 21.02
C PHE A 121 10.01 3.39 19.64
N GLY A 122 10.79 2.65 18.85
CA GLY A 122 10.43 2.23 17.49
C GLY A 122 9.88 0.81 17.45
N GLN A 123 8.79 0.62 16.68
CA GLN A 123 8.19 -0.68 16.42
C GLN A 123 7.92 -0.86 14.93
N PHE A 124 8.23 -2.06 14.44
CA PHE A 124 7.79 -2.53 13.12
C PHE A 124 6.57 -3.41 13.30
N LEU A 125 5.47 -2.99 12.70
CA LEU A 125 4.19 -3.69 12.78
C LEU A 125 3.85 -4.28 11.42
N THR A 126 3.32 -5.51 11.45
CA THR A 126 2.72 -6.14 10.30
C THR A 126 1.26 -6.42 10.60
N LEU A 127 0.35 -5.82 9.82
CA LEU A 127 -1.09 -5.95 10.01
C LEU A 127 -1.71 -6.69 8.84
N THR A 128 -2.33 -7.82 9.14
CA THR A 128 -2.96 -8.71 8.15
C THR A 128 -4.47 -8.70 8.32
N ALA A 129 -5.19 -8.82 7.21
CA ALA A 129 -6.64 -8.92 7.21
C ALA A 129 -7.13 -10.27 7.78
N PRO A 130 -8.40 -10.37 8.24
CA PRO A 130 -9.03 -11.64 8.59
C PRO A 130 -9.03 -12.65 7.45
N SER A 131 -8.99 -13.94 7.80
CA SER A 131 -8.93 -15.06 6.84
C SER A 131 -9.99 -14.97 5.74
N LYS A 132 -11.19 -14.49 6.04
CA LYS A 132 -12.28 -14.37 5.06
C LYS A 132 -12.01 -13.42 3.89
N TYR A 133 -11.01 -12.54 3.99
CA TYR A 133 -10.59 -11.65 2.89
C TYR A 133 -9.54 -12.29 1.96
N HIS A 134 -9.01 -13.45 2.34
CA HIS A 134 -8.00 -14.17 1.57
C HIS A 134 -8.66 -15.23 0.67
N ALA A 135 -8.53 -15.08 -0.64
CA ALA A 135 -9.05 -16.05 -1.60
C ALA A 135 -8.31 -17.40 -1.54
N MET A 136 -7.03 -17.34 -1.20
CA MET A 136 -6.15 -18.50 -1.09
C MET A 136 -5.51 -18.57 0.30
N ARG A 137 -5.33 -19.80 0.79
CA ARG A 137 -4.58 -20.08 2.02
C ARG A 137 -3.34 -20.91 1.71
N LEU A 138 -2.31 -20.77 2.54
CA LEU A 138 -1.13 -21.63 2.46
C LEU A 138 -1.27 -22.82 3.38
N VAL A 139 -1.02 -24.00 2.83
CA VAL A 139 -0.96 -25.25 3.58
C VAL A 139 0.42 -25.89 3.42
N ASN A 140 0.92 -26.53 4.48
CA ASN A 140 2.16 -27.26 4.41
C ASN A 140 1.86 -28.67 3.90
N ARG A 141 2.52 -29.05 2.81
CA ARG A 141 2.52 -30.42 2.26
C ARG A 141 3.96 -30.93 2.30
N GLY A 142 4.32 -31.58 3.40
CA GLY A 142 5.71 -31.93 3.68
C GLY A 142 6.58 -30.70 3.84
N ALA A 143 7.72 -30.65 3.15
CA ALA A 143 8.66 -29.51 3.19
C ALA A 143 8.23 -28.30 2.32
N ARG A 144 7.16 -28.41 1.55
CA ARG A 144 6.72 -27.36 0.62
C ARG A 144 5.43 -26.70 1.09
N ARG A 145 5.34 -25.38 0.88
CA ARG A 145 4.09 -24.62 1.02
C ARG A 145 3.30 -24.68 -0.29
N TRP A 146 2.01 -24.96 -0.16
CA TRP A 146 1.10 -25.06 -1.29
C TRP A 146 -0.09 -24.13 -1.09
N ALA A 147 -0.53 -23.45 -2.14
CA ALA A 147 -1.70 -22.60 -2.10
C ALA A 147 -2.97 -23.41 -2.40
N GLU A 148 -3.97 -23.29 -1.53
CA GLU A 148 -5.29 -23.90 -1.69
C GLU A 148 -6.37 -22.83 -1.60
N ARG A 149 -7.53 -23.09 -2.20
CA ARG A 149 -8.69 -22.22 -2.02
C ARG A 149 -9.08 -22.11 -0.55
N ASN A 150 -9.35 -20.91 -0.12
CA ASN A 150 -9.81 -20.68 1.24
C ASN A 150 -11.33 -20.83 1.31
N PRO A 151 -11.88 -21.84 2.01
CA PRO A 151 -13.33 -22.04 2.11
C PRO A 151 -14.06 -20.93 2.88
N LYS A 152 -13.32 -20.10 3.63
CA LYS A 152 -13.86 -18.96 4.38
C LYS A 152 -13.92 -17.68 3.54
N PHE A 153 -13.40 -17.69 2.32
CA PHE A 153 -13.36 -16.49 1.48
C PHE A 153 -14.76 -15.94 1.22
N ASN A 154 -14.98 -14.67 1.53
CA ASN A 154 -16.28 -14.01 1.43
C ASN A 154 -16.54 -13.33 0.08
N GLY A 155 -15.60 -13.43 -0.87
CA GLY A 155 -15.71 -12.80 -2.19
C GLY A 155 -15.26 -11.34 -2.24
N ALA A 156 -14.79 -10.75 -1.14
CA ALA A 156 -14.36 -9.36 -1.12
C ALA A 156 -13.16 -9.10 -2.03
N ASP A 157 -13.20 -7.99 -2.74
CA ASP A 157 -12.07 -7.55 -3.55
C ASP A 157 -10.98 -6.88 -2.66
N PRO A 158 -9.75 -6.68 -3.17
CA PRO A 158 -8.68 -6.03 -2.42
C PRO A 158 -9.03 -4.62 -1.93
N ARG A 159 -9.90 -3.89 -2.66
CA ARG A 159 -10.34 -2.55 -2.27
C ARG A 159 -11.28 -2.58 -1.07
N GLU A 160 -12.20 -3.53 -1.06
CA GLU A 160 -13.13 -3.74 0.06
C GLU A 160 -12.34 -4.14 1.33
N CYS A 161 -11.38 -5.04 1.18
CA CYS A 161 -10.45 -5.38 2.25
C CYS A 161 -9.68 -4.15 2.77
N GLN A 162 -9.11 -3.35 1.88
CA GLN A 162 -8.41 -2.11 2.25
C GLN A 162 -9.34 -1.10 2.94
N GLN A 163 -10.58 -0.96 2.51
CA GLN A 163 -11.56 -0.09 3.15
C GLN A 163 -11.89 -0.55 4.58
N MET A 164 -12.03 -1.84 4.78
CA MET A 164 -12.21 -2.43 6.12
C MET A 164 -11.01 -2.11 7.02
N MET A 165 -9.77 -2.37 6.56
CA MET A 165 -8.57 -2.07 7.33
C MET A 165 -8.44 -0.56 7.66
N LEU A 166 -8.78 0.32 6.71
CA LEU A 166 -8.82 1.76 6.94
C LEU A 166 -9.88 2.17 7.97
N ALA A 167 -11.04 1.52 7.98
CA ALA A 167 -12.08 1.77 8.97
C ALA A 167 -11.63 1.36 10.39
N LEU A 168 -10.99 0.19 10.53
CA LEU A 168 -10.37 -0.23 11.79
C LEU A 168 -9.30 0.76 12.24
N TRP A 169 -8.42 1.17 11.32
CA TRP A 169 -7.35 2.13 11.63
C TRP A 169 -7.87 3.48 12.12
N LYS A 170 -8.95 4.00 11.53
CA LYS A 170 -9.60 5.23 12.03
C LYS A 170 -10.06 5.08 13.49
N ARG A 171 -10.58 3.94 13.87
CA ARG A 171 -10.99 3.65 15.26
C ARG A 171 -9.78 3.58 16.19
N VAL A 172 -8.69 2.93 15.74
CA VAL A 172 -7.40 2.90 16.47
C VAL A 172 -6.91 4.32 16.71
N LEU A 173 -6.83 5.15 15.65
CA LEU A 173 -6.38 6.54 15.75
C LEU A 173 -7.22 7.33 16.76
N SER A 174 -8.55 7.25 16.67
CA SER A 174 -9.46 7.93 17.60
C SER A 174 -9.26 7.51 19.07
N LYS A 175 -8.91 6.24 19.33
CA LYS A 175 -8.63 5.76 20.69
C LYS A 175 -7.27 6.24 21.19
N LEU A 176 -6.25 6.23 20.31
CA LEU A 176 -4.90 6.75 20.61
C LEU A 176 -4.96 8.24 20.93
N ASP A 177 -5.73 9.03 20.16
CA ASP A 177 -5.89 10.48 20.38
C ASP A 177 -6.60 10.76 21.73
N ARG A 178 -7.65 10.01 22.08
CA ARG A 178 -8.30 10.12 23.41
C ARG A 178 -7.36 9.78 24.55
N LYS A 179 -6.45 8.83 24.36
CA LYS A 179 -5.42 8.48 25.35
C LYS A 179 -4.19 9.40 25.29
N LYS A 180 -4.18 10.38 24.40
CA LYS A 180 -3.06 11.33 24.21
C LYS A 180 -1.74 10.63 23.88
N ILE A 181 -1.78 9.48 23.23
CA ILE A 181 -0.59 8.74 22.79
C ILE A 181 -0.08 9.38 21.51
N LYS A 182 1.02 10.12 21.64
CA LYS A 182 1.72 10.72 20.51
C LYS A 182 2.47 9.63 19.76
N ARG A 183 2.44 9.73 18.44
CA ARG A 183 3.06 8.77 17.53
C ARG A 183 3.35 9.43 16.20
N TYR A 184 4.35 8.95 15.54
CA TYR A 184 4.66 9.27 14.14
C TYR A 184 5.23 8.04 13.45
N GLY A 185 5.26 8.04 12.14
CA GLY A 185 5.75 6.88 11.42
C GLY A 185 5.28 6.80 9.98
N LEU A 186 5.50 5.65 9.39
CA LEU A 186 5.24 5.36 8.00
C LEU A 186 4.41 4.09 7.87
N ARG A 187 3.43 4.10 6.97
CA ARG A 187 2.67 2.91 6.59
C ARG A 187 2.87 2.60 5.12
N VAL A 188 3.21 1.38 4.81
CA VAL A 188 3.29 0.84 3.46
C VAL A 188 2.23 -0.23 3.30
N VAL A 189 1.52 -0.21 2.18
CA VAL A 189 0.54 -1.22 1.81
C VAL A 189 1.11 -2.08 0.70
N GLU A 190 1.15 -3.37 0.94
CA GLU A 190 1.61 -4.38 -0.02
C GLU A 190 0.50 -5.37 -0.35
N PRO A 191 0.47 -5.97 -1.53
CA PRO A 191 -0.33 -7.16 -1.75
C PRO A 191 0.31 -8.35 -1.05
N HIS A 192 -0.49 -9.18 -0.40
CA HIS A 192 -0.10 -10.53 -0.02
C HIS A 192 0.01 -11.41 -1.28
N HIS A 193 0.61 -12.60 -1.18
CA HIS A 193 0.78 -13.49 -2.33
C HIS A 193 -0.52 -13.92 -3.03
N ASP A 194 -1.67 -13.68 -2.43
CA ASP A 194 -3.01 -13.86 -3.01
C ASP A 194 -3.69 -12.54 -3.45
N GLY A 195 -2.96 -11.43 -3.43
CA GLY A 195 -3.44 -10.10 -3.80
C GLY A 195 -4.16 -9.33 -2.69
N THR A 196 -4.37 -9.93 -1.51
CA THR A 196 -5.01 -9.27 -0.37
C THR A 196 -4.10 -8.18 0.22
N PRO A 197 -4.61 -6.99 0.58
CA PRO A 197 -3.80 -5.94 1.21
C PRO A 197 -3.17 -6.39 2.53
N HIS A 198 -1.93 -6.00 2.71
CA HIS A 198 -1.09 -6.28 3.86
C HIS A 198 -0.35 -5.01 4.25
N TRP A 199 -0.34 -4.65 5.52
CA TRP A 199 0.26 -3.40 5.96
C TRP A 199 1.53 -3.63 6.73
N HIS A 200 2.58 -2.92 6.35
CA HIS A 200 3.79 -2.76 7.13
C HIS A 200 3.86 -1.33 7.66
N MET A 201 4.19 -1.20 8.93
CA MET A 201 4.24 0.11 9.58
C MET A 201 5.51 0.24 10.41
N LEU A 202 6.20 1.35 10.24
CA LEU A 202 7.20 1.83 11.17
C LEU A 202 6.51 2.86 12.06
N VAL A 203 6.50 2.65 13.35
CA VAL A 203 5.84 3.56 14.30
C VAL A 203 6.76 3.84 15.46
N TRP A 204 6.92 5.11 15.78
CA TRP A 204 7.65 5.58 16.96
C TRP A 204 6.70 6.25 17.94
N THR A 205 6.96 6.09 19.22
CA THR A 205 6.25 6.70 20.35
C THR A 205 7.27 7.27 21.34
N GLU A 206 6.85 8.23 22.17
CA GLU A 206 7.75 8.92 23.11
C GLU A 206 8.26 7.99 24.22
N THR A 207 7.49 6.97 24.62
CA THR A 207 7.86 6.05 25.71
C THR A 207 7.53 4.60 25.38
N GLU A 208 8.10 3.66 26.11
CA GLU A 208 7.83 2.23 25.97
C GLU A 208 6.38 1.89 26.35
N GLU A 209 5.85 2.53 27.40
CA GLU A 209 4.46 2.35 27.83
C GLU A 209 3.48 2.80 26.73
N ALA A 210 3.79 3.91 26.06
CA ALA A 210 3.01 4.38 24.91
C ALA A 210 3.08 3.40 23.74
N ALA A 211 4.24 2.77 23.50
CA ALA A 211 4.42 1.75 22.48
C ALA A 211 3.60 0.50 22.78
N LEU A 212 3.63 0.01 24.02
CA LEU A 212 2.83 -1.14 24.47
C LEU A 212 1.34 -0.85 24.37
N ALA A 213 0.89 0.32 24.85
CA ALA A 213 -0.50 0.73 24.79
C ALA A 213 -1.02 0.86 23.34
N LEU A 214 -0.17 1.33 22.42
CA LEU A 214 -0.48 1.39 20.99
C LEU A 214 -0.74 -0.02 20.42
N VAL A 215 0.11 -0.98 20.73
CA VAL A 215 -0.03 -2.38 20.28
C VAL A 215 -1.31 -3.02 20.83
N GLU A 216 -1.61 -2.80 22.12
CA GLU A 216 -2.84 -3.32 22.75
C GLU A 216 -4.09 -2.76 22.06
N ILE A 217 -4.12 -1.46 21.77
CA ILE A 217 -5.23 -0.81 21.07
C ILE A 217 -5.36 -1.39 19.65
N ILE A 218 -4.25 -1.58 18.93
CA ILE A 218 -4.29 -2.20 17.60
C ILE A 218 -4.87 -3.60 17.69
N ARG A 219 -4.39 -4.43 18.61
CA ARG A 219 -4.88 -5.80 18.81
C ARG A 219 -6.36 -5.84 19.13
N GLU A 220 -6.85 -4.98 20.00
CA GLU A 220 -8.26 -4.88 20.37
C GLU A 220 -9.16 -4.70 19.14
N TYR A 221 -8.80 -3.79 18.22
CA TYR A 221 -9.59 -3.55 17.02
C TYR A 221 -9.32 -4.57 15.91
N TRP A 222 -8.07 -4.99 15.72
CA TRP A 222 -7.72 -5.95 14.67
C TRP A 222 -8.22 -7.36 14.92
N LEU A 223 -8.42 -7.70 16.19
CA LEU A 223 -8.97 -9.00 16.64
C LEU A 223 -10.45 -8.92 17.01
N SER A 224 -11.10 -7.76 16.84
CA SER A 224 -12.53 -7.59 17.18
C SER A 224 -13.46 -8.42 16.30
N GLU A 225 -13.05 -8.73 15.08
CA GLU A 225 -13.77 -9.59 14.15
C GLU A 225 -12.98 -10.85 13.88
N ASP A 226 -13.61 -12.01 14.06
CA ASP A 226 -12.99 -13.32 13.85
C ASP A 226 -11.64 -13.52 14.61
N GLY A 227 -11.45 -12.84 15.75
CA GLY A 227 -10.22 -12.91 16.55
C GLY A 227 -9.96 -14.27 17.20
N ASN A 228 -10.98 -15.13 17.25
CA ASN A 228 -10.89 -16.50 17.78
C ASN A 228 -10.50 -17.52 16.70
N GLU A 229 -10.28 -17.10 15.45
CA GLU A 229 -9.76 -17.99 14.41
C GLU A 229 -8.39 -18.52 14.79
N ARG A 230 -8.13 -19.78 14.44
CA ARG A 230 -6.81 -20.39 14.63
C ARG A 230 -5.72 -19.55 13.94
N GLY A 231 -4.72 -19.11 14.70
CA GLY A 231 -3.61 -18.30 14.23
C GLY A 231 -3.93 -16.81 14.09
N ALA A 232 -5.13 -16.34 14.45
CA ALA A 232 -5.48 -14.92 14.35
C ALA A 232 -4.63 -14.06 15.30
N LYS A 233 -4.44 -14.49 16.54
CA LYS A 233 -3.67 -13.76 17.55
C LYS A 233 -2.19 -13.65 17.18
N GLU A 234 -1.65 -14.68 16.55
CA GLU A 234 -0.24 -14.78 16.18
C GLU A 234 0.07 -14.05 14.87
N ASN A 235 -0.86 -14.05 13.90
CA ASN A 235 -0.55 -13.65 12.54
C ASN A 235 -1.20 -12.34 12.09
N ARG A 236 -2.26 -11.84 12.78
CA ARG A 236 -2.93 -10.60 12.36
C ARG A 236 -2.22 -9.34 12.79
N VAL A 237 -1.50 -9.39 13.90
CA VAL A 237 -0.73 -8.28 14.44
C VAL A 237 0.63 -8.81 14.90
N ASP A 238 1.59 -8.81 13.97
CA ASP A 238 2.99 -9.09 14.29
C ASP A 238 3.70 -7.79 14.67
N VAL A 239 4.48 -7.83 15.74
CA VAL A 239 5.16 -6.67 16.32
C VAL A 239 6.61 -7.02 16.56
N LYS A 240 7.51 -6.21 16.02
CA LYS A 240 8.94 -6.33 16.26
C LYS A 240 9.46 -5.00 16.80
N ARG A 241 10.20 -5.04 17.90
CA ARG A 241 10.96 -3.88 18.37
C ARG A 241 12.02 -3.54 17.31
N MET A 242 12.16 -2.29 16.99
CA MET A 242 13.26 -1.82 16.15
C MET A 242 14.46 -1.48 17.03
N GLU A 243 15.62 -1.95 16.61
CA GLU A 243 16.90 -1.51 17.18
C GLU A 243 17.31 -0.20 16.50
N ALA A 244 18.09 0.62 17.17
CA ALA A 244 18.62 1.85 16.59
C ALA A 244 19.38 1.57 15.28
N GLY A 245 19.09 2.36 14.24
CA GLY A 245 19.64 2.14 12.90
C GLY A 245 19.01 1.00 12.09
N GLY A 246 17.97 0.33 12.63
CA GLY A 246 17.35 -0.84 12.00
C GLY A 246 16.18 -0.56 11.06
N ALA A 247 15.56 0.62 11.13
CA ALA A 247 14.31 0.92 10.39
C ALA A 247 14.48 0.79 8.88
N ALA A 248 15.56 1.32 8.34
CA ALA A 248 15.87 1.20 6.91
C ALA A 248 16.02 -0.26 6.47
N GLY A 249 16.67 -1.10 7.31
CA GLY A 249 16.83 -2.53 7.06
C GLY A 249 15.52 -3.29 7.07
N TYR A 250 14.60 -2.96 8.00
CA TYR A 250 13.25 -3.56 8.03
C TYR A 250 12.45 -3.23 6.77
N VAL A 251 12.52 -1.98 6.31
CA VAL A 251 11.84 -1.57 5.08
C VAL A 251 12.50 -2.20 3.86
N ALA A 252 13.82 -2.17 3.74
CA ALA A 252 14.52 -2.77 2.61
C ALA A 252 14.24 -4.28 2.51
N LYS A 253 14.19 -5.00 3.62
CA LYS A 253 13.92 -6.44 3.66
C LYS A 253 12.47 -6.80 3.35
N ASN A 254 11.52 -6.02 3.85
CA ASN A 254 10.09 -6.34 3.75
C ASN A 254 9.37 -5.52 2.66
N VAL A 255 9.90 -4.35 2.29
CA VAL A 255 9.34 -3.39 1.33
C VAL A 255 10.23 -3.27 0.08
N GLY A 256 11.41 -3.88 0.09
CA GLY A 256 12.35 -3.87 -1.03
C GLY A 256 11.77 -4.39 -2.35
N HIS A 257 10.79 -5.28 -2.26
CA HIS A 257 9.99 -5.70 -3.42
C HIS A 257 9.15 -4.56 -4.00
N ILE A 258 8.78 -3.54 -3.22
CA ILE A 258 7.99 -2.38 -3.67
C ILE A 258 8.89 -1.32 -4.32
N ALA A 259 10.05 -1.05 -3.76
CA ALA A 259 10.99 -0.06 -4.31
C ALA A 259 11.62 -0.53 -5.62
N LEU A 260 11.80 -1.86 -5.78
CA LEU A 260 12.35 -2.50 -6.98
C LEU A 260 11.27 -3.00 -7.95
N ALA A 261 10.02 -3.10 -7.51
CA ALA A 261 8.94 -3.58 -8.35
C ALA A 261 8.37 -2.42 -9.18
N GLU A 262 8.88 -2.27 -10.39
CA GLU A 262 8.20 -1.55 -11.47
C GLU A 262 6.76 -2.04 -11.72
N HIS A 263 6.24 -2.94 -10.88
CA HIS A 263 5.06 -3.75 -11.15
C HIS A 263 3.87 -3.48 -10.22
N LEU A 264 4.03 -2.75 -9.11
CA LEU A 264 3.02 -2.66 -8.04
C LEU A 264 2.03 -1.49 -8.13
N ASP A 265 2.12 -0.63 -9.12
CA ASP A 265 1.09 0.40 -9.41
C ASP A 265 -0.27 -0.18 -9.88
N VAL A 266 -0.41 -1.50 -9.98
CA VAL A 266 -1.66 -2.14 -10.47
C VAL A 266 -2.69 -2.24 -9.36
N VAL A 267 -2.26 -2.33 -8.10
CA VAL A 267 -3.14 -2.49 -6.95
C VAL A 267 -2.96 -1.31 -6.00
N GLN A 268 -3.71 -0.26 -6.25
CA GLN A 268 -3.94 0.89 -5.36
C GLN A 268 -2.80 1.93 -5.24
N GLY A 269 -3.21 3.20 -5.35
CA GLY A 269 -2.37 4.35 -5.03
C GLY A 269 -1.78 4.20 -3.62
N GLN A 270 -0.46 4.23 -3.55
CA GLN A 270 0.28 4.21 -2.30
C GLN A 270 -0.09 5.45 -1.49
N GLU A 271 -0.85 5.30 -0.42
CA GLU A 271 -0.96 6.34 0.61
C GLU A 271 0.21 6.20 1.57
N ILE A 272 1.27 6.94 1.29
CA ILE A 272 2.32 7.19 2.27
C ILE A 272 1.81 8.36 3.12
N GLN A 273 1.23 8.07 4.29
CA GLN A 273 0.86 9.10 5.27
C GLN A 273 1.96 9.22 6.31
N MET A 274 2.76 10.30 6.19
CA MET A 274 3.50 10.82 7.34
C MET A 274 2.63 11.86 8.04
N ARG A 275 2.35 11.66 9.32
CA ARG A 275 1.89 12.72 10.22
C ARG A 275 3.00 13.00 11.21
N LEU A 276 3.67 14.11 11.01
CA LEU A 276 4.35 14.82 12.08
C LEU A 276 3.26 15.58 12.81
N GLY A 277 2.92 15.14 14.01
CA GLY A 277 1.99 15.82 14.91
C GLY A 277 2.73 16.75 15.86
#